data_c944f92691bf7d7bc06443da86901d0a
#
_entry.id   c944f92691bf7d7bc06443da86901d0a
#
_cell.length_a   1.000
_cell.length_b   1.000
_cell.length_c   1.000
_cell.angle_alpha   90.00
_cell.angle_beta   90.00
_cell.angle_gamma   90.00
#
_symmetry.space_group_name_H-M   'P 1'
#
loop_
_entity.id
_entity.type
_entity.pdbx_description
1 polymer ?
#
loop_
_entity_poly.entity_id
_entity_poly.type
_entity_poly.pdbx_seq_one_letter_code
_entity_poly.pdbx_strand_id
1 'polypeptide(L)'
;MPKSSTPSRERIVAGAADMISRRGLSATSIREMAKHAKAPLGSTYHYFPEGKQQLATEAVRFTGEWVARSLRKELEAGPAAGLRAFLGLWRKIVVESDFHAGCPVLAVAIEEPPADEAPPALTAAAEVFEQWETLLADSLKAHGADAKQAAQLATLIVAAVEGTVAMCRAQRSTEPLDRTAEQLEALIAGATRN
;
A
#
# COMPACT_ATOMS: atom_id res chain seq x y z
N MET A 1 13.03 -32.05 2.78
CA MET A 1 13.03 -30.61 2.84
C MET A 1 11.83 -30.15 3.65
N PRO A 2 11.96 -29.47 4.80
CA PRO A 2 10.81 -28.97 5.53
C PRO A 2 10.19 -27.82 4.73
N LYS A 3 8.90 -27.96 4.39
CA LYS A 3 8.08 -26.88 3.85
C LYS A 3 8.03 -25.79 4.91
N SER A 4 8.59 -24.61 4.64
CA SER A 4 8.36 -23.43 5.45
C SER A 4 6.86 -23.11 5.36
N SER A 5 6.12 -23.53 6.37
CA SER A 5 4.69 -23.21 6.45
C SER A 5 4.56 -21.80 6.99
N THR A 6 4.46 -20.82 6.13
CA THR A 6 3.84 -19.54 6.51
C THR A 6 2.55 -19.87 7.25
N PRO A 7 2.32 -19.34 8.46
CA PRO A 7 1.10 -19.62 9.20
C PRO A 7 -0.13 -19.44 8.30
N SER A 8 -1.10 -20.34 8.41
CA SER A 8 -2.27 -20.33 7.51
C SER A 8 -2.99 -18.98 7.50
N ARG A 9 -3.00 -18.28 8.63
CA ARG A 9 -3.60 -16.95 8.79
C ARG A 9 -2.91 -15.87 7.95
N GLU A 10 -1.57 -15.75 8.01
CA GLU A 10 -0.82 -14.78 7.20
C GLU A 10 -1.00 -15.02 5.70
N ARG A 11 -1.03 -16.27 5.27
CA ARG A 11 -1.26 -16.60 3.86
C ARG A 11 -2.65 -16.17 3.40
N ILE A 12 -3.67 -16.28 4.27
CA ILE A 12 -5.02 -15.82 3.95
C ILE A 12 -5.04 -14.29 3.83
N VAL A 13 -4.40 -13.58 4.76
CA VAL A 13 -4.30 -12.11 4.75
C VAL A 13 -3.57 -11.62 3.50
N ALA A 14 -2.43 -12.20 3.18
CA ALA A 14 -1.67 -11.85 1.96
C ALA A 14 -2.48 -12.13 0.67
N GLY A 15 -3.20 -13.26 0.63
CA GLY A 15 -4.07 -13.58 -0.50
C GLY A 15 -5.26 -12.63 -0.62
N ALA A 16 -5.81 -12.17 0.51
CA ALA A 16 -6.86 -11.15 0.51
C ALA A 16 -6.33 -9.80 0.01
N ALA A 17 -5.14 -9.38 0.45
CA ALA A 17 -4.49 -8.16 -0.02
C ALA A 17 -4.27 -8.20 -1.55
N ASP A 18 -3.75 -9.31 -2.09
CA ASP A 18 -3.58 -9.47 -3.54
C ASP A 18 -4.92 -9.42 -4.29
N MET A 19 -5.98 -10.07 -3.79
CA MET A 19 -7.29 -9.99 -4.44
C MET A 19 -7.89 -8.60 -4.42
N ILE A 20 -7.83 -7.90 -3.27
CA ILE A 20 -8.34 -6.53 -3.13
C ILE A 20 -7.58 -5.60 -4.09
N SER A 21 -6.26 -5.74 -4.18
CA SER A 21 -5.44 -4.93 -5.09
C SER A 21 -5.81 -5.07 -6.56
N ARG A 22 -6.33 -6.23 -6.95
CA ARG A 22 -6.71 -6.55 -8.34
C ARG A 22 -8.14 -6.16 -8.68
N ARG A 23 -9.08 -6.38 -7.76
CA ARG A 23 -10.53 -6.35 -8.04
C ARG A 23 -11.31 -5.36 -7.19
N GLY A 24 -10.69 -4.77 -6.16
CA GLY A 24 -11.38 -4.02 -5.14
C GLY A 24 -12.04 -4.93 -4.09
N LEU A 25 -12.46 -4.34 -2.99
CA LEU A 25 -13.09 -5.07 -1.89
C LEU A 25 -14.52 -5.49 -2.25
N SER A 26 -15.30 -4.61 -2.86
CA SER A 26 -16.72 -4.86 -3.18
C SER A 26 -16.89 -6.06 -4.12
N ALA A 27 -16.01 -6.21 -5.10
CA ALA A 27 -16.03 -7.29 -6.08
C ALA A 27 -15.46 -8.63 -5.55
N THR A 28 -15.13 -8.75 -4.27
CA THR A 28 -14.55 -9.95 -3.66
C THR A 28 -15.42 -10.50 -2.54
N SER A 29 -15.36 -11.81 -2.31
CA SER A 29 -15.99 -12.50 -1.19
C SER A 29 -14.95 -13.22 -0.33
N ILE A 30 -15.27 -13.48 0.94
CA ILE A 30 -14.39 -14.25 1.83
C ILE A 30 -14.08 -15.64 1.28
N ARG A 31 -15.03 -16.25 0.57
CA ARG A 31 -14.86 -17.55 -0.10
C ARG A 31 -13.83 -17.47 -1.22
N GLU A 32 -13.87 -16.42 -2.03
CA GLU A 32 -12.91 -16.21 -3.12
C GLU A 32 -11.52 -15.91 -2.57
N MET A 33 -11.43 -15.08 -1.52
CA MET A 33 -10.15 -14.80 -0.83
C MET A 33 -9.54 -16.08 -0.25
N ALA A 34 -10.34 -16.93 0.40
CA ALA A 34 -9.89 -18.22 0.91
C ALA A 34 -9.39 -19.14 -0.22
N LYS A 35 -10.15 -19.23 -1.32
CA LYS A 35 -9.77 -20.03 -2.49
C LYS A 35 -8.46 -19.51 -3.11
N HIS A 36 -8.34 -18.20 -3.28
CA HIS A 36 -7.12 -17.56 -3.82
C HIS A 36 -5.90 -17.84 -2.94
N ALA A 37 -6.05 -17.74 -1.62
CA ALA A 37 -5.02 -18.06 -0.64
C ALA A 37 -4.73 -19.57 -0.50
N LYS A 38 -5.44 -20.44 -1.25
CA LYS A 38 -5.38 -21.90 -1.13
C LYS A 38 -5.60 -22.37 0.31
N ALA A 39 -6.55 -21.75 1.01
CA ALA A 39 -6.90 -22.03 2.39
C ALA A 39 -8.30 -22.67 2.48
N PRO A 40 -8.51 -23.62 3.43
CA PRO A 40 -9.84 -24.16 3.68
C PRO A 40 -10.80 -23.06 4.17
N LEU A 41 -12.02 -23.03 3.64
CA LEU A 41 -13.01 -22.01 4.01
C LEU A 41 -13.35 -22.05 5.51
N GLY A 42 -13.45 -23.24 6.10
CA GLY A 42 -13.70 -23.38 7.54
C GLY A 42 -12.59 -22.76 8.40
N SER A 43 -11.32 -22.96 8.01
CA SER A 43 -10.19 -22.30 8.69
C SER A 43 -10.23 -20.79 8.54
N THR A 44 -10.67 -20.29 7.38
CA THR A 44 -10.81 -18.85 7.15
C THR A 44 -11.84 -18.23 8.08
N TYR A 45 -13.02 -18.81 8.23
CA TYR A 45 -14.02 -18.34 9.20
C TYR A 45 -13.59 -18.49 10.66
N HIS A 46 -12.75 -19.49 10.96
CA HIS A 46 -12.17 -19.63 12.28
C HIS A 46 -11.21 -18.48 12.63
N TYR A 47 -10.36 -18.07 11.70
CA TYR A 47 -9.44 -16.95 11.90
C TYR A 47 -10.08 -15.58 11.80
N PHE A 48 -11.15 -15.45 11.02
CA PHE A 48 -11.84 -14.19 10.72
C PHE A 48 -13.34 -14.34 10.98
N PRO A 49 -13.76 -14.45 12.26
CA PRO A 49 -15.17 -14.66 12.62
C PRO A 49 -16.08 -13.50 12.22
N GLU A 50 -15.57 -12.27 12.13
CA GLU A 50 -16.30 -11.10 11.63
C GLU A 50 -16.34 -11.05 10.09
N GLY A 51 -15.82 -12.07 9.42
CA GLY A 51 -15.96 -12.26 8.01
C GLY A 51 -15.08 -11.35 7.14
N LYS A 52 -15.68 -10.89 6.03
CA LYS A 52 -14.99 -10.14 4.97
C LYS A 52 -14.38 -8.83 5.48
N GLN A 53 -15.08 -8.09 6.33
CA GLN A 53 -14.61 -6.79 6.83
C GLN A 53 -13.35 -6.93 7.70
N GLN A 54 -13.34 -7.90 8.61
CA GLN A 54 -12.16 -8.19 9.42
C GLN A 54 -10.96 -8.57 8.54
N LEU A 55 -11.17 -9.50 7.60
CA LEU A 55 -10.11 -9.94 6.71
C LEU A 55 -9.57 -8.79 5.83
N ALA A 56 -10.45 -7.92 5.34
CA ALA A 56 -10.06 -6.75 4.56
C ALA A 56 -9.25 -5.74 5.40
N THR A 57 -9.70 -5.46 6.62
CA THR A 57 -8.98 -4.59 7.56
C THR A 57 -7.56 -5.10 7.82
N GLU A 58 -7.43 -6.39 8.06
CA GLU A 58 -6.13 -7.00 8.29
C GLU A 58 -5.26 -7.03 7.02
N ALA A 59 -5.85 -7.22 5.84
CA ALA A 59 -5.14 -7.15 4.56
C ALA A 59 -4.59 -5.75 4.28
N VAL A 60 -5.36 -4.70 4.58
CA VAL A 60 -4.93 -3.30 4.48
C VAL A 60 -3.76 -3.03 5.44
N ARG A 61 -3.90 -3.38 6.72
CA ARG A 61 -2.84 -3.21 7.72
C ARG A 61 -1.57 -4.01 7.39
N PHE A 62 -1.73 -5.24 6.90
CA PHE A 62 -0.61 -6.08 6.45
C PHE A 62 0.19 -5.40 5.33
N THR A 63 -0.48 -4.86 4.32
CA THR A 63 0.18 -4.12 3.24
C THR A 63 0.82 -2.85 3.76
N GLY A 64 0.11 -2.09 4.60
CA GLY A 64 0.60 -0.87 5.22
C GLY A 64 1.91 -1.08 5.96
N GLU A 65 1.97 -2.08 6.82
CA GLU A 65 3.17 -2.38 7.60
C GLU A 65 4.31 -2.95 6.73
N TRP A 66 3.99 -3.71 5.68
CA TRP A 66 5.01 -4.20 4.75
C TRP A 66 5.69 -3.05 4.00
N VAL A 67 4.92 -2.09 3.51
CA VAL A 67 5.42 -0.86 2.87
C VAL A 67 6.20 -0.01 3.87
N ALA A 68 5.63 0.23 5.06
CA ALA A 68 6.27 1.03 6.10
C ALA A 68 7.62 0.48 6.56
N ARG A 69 7.76 -0.85 6.65
CA ARG A 69 9.07 -1.47 6.93
C ARG A 69 10.10 -1.22 5.85
N SER A 70 9.70 -1.31 4.59
CA SER A 70 10.58 -0.99 3.47
C SER A 70 10.98 0.49 3.49
N LEU A 71 10.03 1.39 3.72
CA LEU A 71 10.28 2.82 3.83
C LEU A 71 11.24 3.14 4.97
N ARG A 72 10.99 2.66 6.19
CA ARG A 72 11.88 2.92 7.35
C ARG A 72 13.32 2.57 7.06
N LYS A 73 13.55 1.40 6.47
CA LYS A 73 14.90 0.93 6.12
C LYS A 73 15.61 1.86 5.14
N GLU A 74 14.93 2.24 4.08
CA GLU A 74 15.56 3.03 3.01
C GLU A 74 15.64 4.53 3.35
N LEU A 75 14.73 5.01 4.22
CA LEU A 75 14.78 6.39 4.75
C LEU A 75 15.98 6.63 5.68
N GLU A 76 16.64 5.59 6.20
CA GLU A 76 17.93 5.72 6.90
C GLU A 76 19.02 6.32 5.99
N ALA A 77 18.94 6.09 4.69
CA ALA A 77 19.82 6.67 3.68
C ALA A 77 19.30 8.01 3.11
N GLY A 78 18.23 8.55 3.68
CA GLY A 78 17.63 9.84 3.34
C GLY A 78 16.35 9.77 2.51
N PRO A 79 15.64 10.91 2.37
CA PRO A 79 14.31 10.95 1.77
C PRO A 79 14.29 10.56 0.29
N ALA A 80 15.35 10.85 -0.48
CA ALA A 80 15.44 10.42 -1.87
C ALA A 80 15.60 8.89 -2.02
N ALA A 81 16.31 8.24 -1.09
CA ALA A 81 16.41 6.78 -1.06
C ALA A 81 15.06 6.14 -0.72
N GLY A 82 14.35 6.68 0.28
CA GLY A 82 12.99 6.26 0.63
C GLY A 82 12.00 6.41 -0.54
N LEU A 83 12.04 7.54 -1.25
CA LEU A 83 11.22 7.74 -2.45
C LEU A 83 11.50 6.67 -3.52
N ARG A 84 12.77 6.44 -3.85
CA ARG A 84 13.14 5.41 -4.84
C ARG A 84 12.67 4.01 -4.43
N ALA A 85 12.78 3.67 -3.16
CA ALA A 85 12.29 2.40 -2.63
C ALA A 85 10.77 2.28 -2.76
N PHE A 86 10.03 3.34 -2.44
CA PHE A 86 8.57 3.38 -2.53
C PHE A 86 8.09 3.21 -3.98
N LEU A 87 8.67 3.96 -4.90
CA LEU A 87 8.39 3.84 -6.34
C LEU A 87 8.79 2.45 -6.88
N GLY A 88 9.98 1.96 -6.50
CA GLY A 88 10.49 0.66 -6.93
C GLY A 88 9.62 -0.52 -6.47
N LEU A 89 9.08 -0.43 -5.26
CA LEU A 89 8.15 -1.42 -4.71
C LEU A 89 6.88 -1.51 -5.56
N TRP A 90 6.24 -0.38 -5.85
CA TRP A 90 5.03 -0.36 -6.65
C TRP A 90 5.29 -0.73 -8.12
N ARG A 91 6.43 -0.29 -8.67
CA ARG A 91 6.86 -0.73 -10.00
C ARG A 91 6.95 -2.24 -10.09
N LYS A 92 7.57 -2.87 -9.11
CA LYS A 92 7.69 -4.33 -9.04
C LYS A 92 6.32 -5.01 -9.01
N ILE A 93 5.41 -4.57 -8.14
CA ILE A 93 4.05 -5.11 -8.04
C ILE A 93 3.31 -5.01 -9.38
N VAL A 94 3.34 -3.85 -10.00
CA VAL A 94 2.64 -3.60 -11.27
C VAL A 94 3.18 -4.50 -12.38
N VAL A 95 4.51 -4.57 -12.53
CA VAL A 95 5.15 -5.38 -13.58
C VAL A 95 4.97 -6.88 -13.34
N GLU A 96 5.24 -7.37 -12.13
CA GLU A 96 5.12 -8.81 -11.82
C GLU A 96 3.67 -9.32 -11.89
N SER A 97 2.70 -8.42 -11.73
CA SER A 97 1.29 -8.75 -11.88
C SER A 97 0.76 -8.63 -13.31
N ASP A 98 1.61 -8.31 -14.28
CA ASP A 98 1.19 -7.95 -15.64
C ASP A 98 0.15 -6.81 -15.64
N PHE A 99 0.38 -5.78 -14.84
CA PHE A 99 -0.50 -4.60 -14.66
C PHE A 99 -1.91 -4.90 -14.13
N HIS A 100 -2.11 -6.05 -13.48
CA HIS A 100 -3.41 -6.42 -12.91
C HIS A 100 -3.54 -6.05 -11.42
N ALA A 101 -2.45 -5.90 -10.68
CA ALA A 101 -2.47 -5.51 -9.27
C ALA A 101 -2.09 -4.04 -9.07
N GLY A 102 -2.59 -3.44 -8.00
CA GLY A 102 -2.24 -2.10 -7.53
C GLY A 102 -2.12 -2.09 -6.01
N CYS A 103 -2.45 -0.96 -5.40
CA CYS A 103 -2.45 -0.81 -3.95
C CYS A 103 -3.80 -1.27 -3.36
N PRO A 104 -3.84 -2.25 -2.44
CA PRO A 104 -5.07 -2.64 -1.78
C PRO A 104 -5.57 -1.56 -0.80
N VAL A 105 -4.68 -0.70 -0.28
CA VAL A 105 -5.04 0.42 0.60
C VAL A 105 -5.85 1.45 -0.20
N LEU A 106 -5.33 1.88 -1.36
CA LEU A 106 -6.06 2.77 -2.27
C LEU A 106 -7.37 2.14 -2.74
N ALA A 107 -7.36 0.85 -3.09
CA ALA A 107 -8.56 0.16 -3.57
C ALA A 107 -9.70 0.22 -2.53
N VAL A 108 -9.39 0.08 -1.24
CA VAL A 108 -10.37 0.22 -0.16
C VAL A 108 -10.78 1.68 0.04
N ALA A 109 -9.82 2.61 -0.03
CA ALA A 109 -10.06 4.03 0.26
C ALA A 109 -10.99 4.72 -0.74
N ILE A 110 -11.07 4.24 -1.98
CA ILE A 110 -11.90 4.83 -3.05
C ILE A 110 -13.26 4.15 -3.23
N GLU A 111 -13.55 3.09 -2.47
CA GLU A 111 -14.85 2.42 -2.53
C GLU A 111 -15.89 3.13 -1.67
N GLU A 112 -17.12 3.19 -2.15
CA GLU A 112 -18.24 3.71 -1.39
C GLU A 112 -18.55 2.79 -0.19
N PRO A 113 -18.58 3.31 1.04
CA PRO A 113 -18.91 2.51 2.20
C PRO A 113 -20.38 2.05 2.15
N PRO A 114 -20.68 0.81 2.59
CA PRO A 114 -22.03 0.25 2.50
C PRO A 114 -23.06 0.84 3.48
N ALA A 115 -22.66 1.75 4.38
CA ALA A 115 -23.51 2.38 5.40
C ALA A 115 -22.93 3.73 5.83
N ASP A 116 -23.70 4.49 6.62
CA ASP A 116 -23.35 5.83 7.12
C ASP A 116 -22.14 5.86 8.08
N GLU A 117 -21.67 4.71 8.55
CA GLU A 117 -20.45 4.59 9.36
C GLU A 117 -19.26 4.14 8.51
N ALA A 118 -18.10 4.73 8.76
CA ALA A 118 -16.86 4.32 8.09
C ALA A 118 -16.49 2.88 8.47
N PRO A 119 -16.44 1.95 7.48
CA PRO A 119 -16.11 0.57 7.78
C PRO A 119 -14.67 0.46 8.32
N PRO A 120 -14.38 -0.55 9.19
CA PRO A 120 -13.05 -0.71 9.78
C PRO A 120 -11.89 -0.78 8.78
N ALA A 121 -12.15 -1.30 7.58
CA ALA A 121 -11.15 -1.33 6.51
C ALA A 121 -10.82 0.06 5.96
N LEU A 122 -11.79 0.98 5.87
CA LEU A 122 -11.57 2.36 5.45
C LEU A 122 -10.78 3.14 6.51
N THR A 123 -11.13 2.96 7.80
CA THR A 123 -10.35 3.53 8.90
C THR A 123 -8.90 3.04 8.87
N ALA A 124 -8.69 1.74 8.66
CA ALA A 124 -7.34 1.18 8.51
C ALA A 124 -6.59 1.76 7.32
N ALA A 125 -7.27 2.04 6.20
CA ALA A 125 -6.63 2.69 5.04
C ALA A 125 -6.16 4.11 5.36
N ALA A 126 -6.97 4.89 6.09
CA ALA A 126 -6.58 6.23 6.55
C ALA A 126 -5.36 6.17 7.49
N GLU A 127 -5.36 5.26 8.47
CA GLU A 127 -4.23 5.03 9.39
C GLU A 127 -2.94 4.68 8.63
N VAL A 128 -3.04 3.87 7.58
CA VAL A 128 -1.88 3.47 6.76
C VAL A 128 -1.34 4.63 5.95
N PHE A 129 -2.19 5.45 5.33
CA PHE A 129 -1.73 6.63 4.60
C PHE A 129 -1.04 7.63 5.54
N GLU A 130 -1.63 7.91 6.70
CA GLU A 130 -1.03 8.76 7.73
C GLU A 130 0.34 8.22 8.20
N GLN A 131 0.48 6.91 8.37
CA GLN A 131 1.75 6.27 8.72
C GLN A 131 2.82 6.51 7.65
N TRP A 132 2.49 6.33 6.36
CA TRP A 132 3.43 6.55 5.27
C TRP A 132 3.83 8.02 5.14
N GLU A 133 2.86 8.93 5.25
CA GLU A 133 3.11 10.38 5.26
C GLU A 133 4.02 10.79 6.42
N THR A 134 3.77 10.27 7.61
CA THR A 134 4.58 10.56 8.80
C THR A 134 6.04 10.13 8.60
N LEU A 135 6.27 8.91 8.11
CA LEU A 135 7.63 8.41 7.85
C LEU A 135 8.39 9.30 6.85
N LEU A 136 7.73 9.70 5.78
CA LEU A 136 8.32 10.56 4.75
C LEU A 136 8.58 11.97 5.30
N ALA A 137 7.60 12.56 5.99
CA ALA A 137 7.73 13.91 6.57
C ALA A 137 8.84 13.97 7.62
N ASP A 138 8.96 12.95 8.47
CA ASP A 138 10.02 12.91 9.49
C ASP A 138 11.41 12.83 8.86
N SER A 139 11.57 12.03 7.80
CA SER A 139 12.84 12.00 7.07
C SER A 139 13.14 13.32 6.37
N LEU A 140 12.16 13.97 5.74
CA LEU A 140 12.32 15.27 5.10
C LEU A 140 12.75 16.33 6.11
N LYS A 141 12.12 16.38 7.28
CA LYS A 141 12.50 17.29 8.39
C LYS A 141 13.93 17.04 8.87
N ALA A 142 14.29 15.78 9.06
CA ALA A 142 15.63 15.40 9.50
C ALA A 142 16.72 15.81 8.49
N HIS A 143 16.35 16.06 7.22
CA HIS A 143 17.24 16.48 6.15
C HIS A 143 17.06 17.94 5.72
N GLY A 144 16.47 18.79 6.58
CA GLY A 144 16.47 20.25 6.43
C GLY A 144 15.18 20.89 5.91
N ALA A 145 14.16 20.11 5.54
CA ALA A 145 12.87 20.68 5.17
C ALA A 145 12.15 21.27 6.40
N ASP A 146 11.51 22.44 6.26
CA ASP A 146 10.64 22.94 7.31
C ASP A 146 9.42 22.03 7.52
N ALA A 147 8.82 22.07 8.72
CA ALA A 147 7.76 21.16 9.12
C ALA A 147 6.52 21.20 8.19
N LYS A 148 6.15 22.40 7.71
CA LYS A 148 5.00 22.58 6.83
C LYS A 148 5.29 22.01 5.43
N GLN A 149 6.46 22.35 4.89
CA GLN A 149 6.90 21.85 3.59
C GLN A 149 7.07 20.32 3.59
N ALA A 150 7.64 19.76 4.67
CA ALA A 150 7.79 18.32 4.84
C ALA A 150 6.45 17.59 4.82
N ALA A 151 5.44 18.09 5.56
CA ALA A 151 4.11 17.51 5.56
C ALA A 151 3.44 17.59 4.16
N GLN A 152 3.49 18.75 3.52
CA GLN A 152 2.93 18.94 2.19
C GLN A 152 3.56 18.03 1.15
N LEU A 153 4.89 17.89 1.19
CA LEU A 153 5.62 17.04 0.24
C LEU A 153 5.38 15.55 0.52
N ALA A 154 5.26 15.15 1.78
CA ALA A 154 4.92 13.77 2.13
C ALA A 154 3.54 13.36 1.58
N THR A 155 2.51 14.20 1.76
CA THR A 155 1.18 13.98 1.18
C THR A 155 1.26 13.94 -0.35
N LEU A 156 1.99 14.85 -0.98
CA LEU A 156 2.16 14.86 -2.43
C LEU A 156 2.83 13.57 -2.93
N ILE A 157 3.87 13.08 -2.23
CA ILE A 157 4.56 11.83 -2.61
C ILE A 157 3.59 10.65 -2.57
N VAL A 158 2.86 10.47 -1.46
CA VAL A 158 1.90 9.36 -1.32
C VAL A 158 0.82 9.45 -2.39
N ALA A 159 0.18 10.61 -2.55
CA ALA A 159 -0.89 10.81 -3.53
C ALA A 159 -0.41 10.61 -4.98
N ALA A 160 0.77 11.14 -5.32
CA ALA A 160 1.33 11.01 -6.67
C ALA A 160 1.70 9.55 -6.99
N VAL A 161 2.31 8.83 -6.05
CA VAL A 161 2.68 7.42 -6.24
C VAL A 161 1.44 6.55 -6.40
N GLU A 162 0.45 6.69 -5.52
CA GLU A 162 -0.79 5.91 -5.57
C GLU A 162 -1.59 6.19 -6.86
N GLY A 163 -1.74 7.46 -7.24
CA GLY A 163 -2.37 7.83 -8.51
C GLY A 163 -1.62 7.30 -9.73
N THR A 164 -0.30 7.36 -9.68
CA THR A 164 0.56 6.88 -10.78
C THR A 164 0.50 5.35 -10.93
N VAL A 165 0.37 4.60 -9.84
CA VAL A 165 0.13 3.15 -9.88
C VAL A 165 -1.16 2.83 -10.64
N ALA A 166 -2.23 3.58 -10.39
CA ALA A 166 -3.49 3.43 -11.14
C ALA A 166 -3.33 3.75 -12.63
N MET A 167 -2.57 4.80 -12.97
CA MET A 167 -2.24 5.15 -14.37
C MET A 167 -1.42 4.05 -15.05
N CYS A 168 -0.42 3.49 -14.38
CA CYS A 168 0.38 2.38 -14.92
C CYS A 168 -0.48 1.15 -15.25
N ARG A 169 -1.42 0.82 -14.38
CA ARG A 169 -2.38 -0.27 -14.64
C ARG A 169 -3.24 0.00 -15.87
N ALA A 170 -3.81 1.20 -15.96
CA ALA A 170 -4.68 1.57 -17.09
C ALA A 170 -3.93 1.63 -18.42
N GLN A 171 -2.71 2.15 -18.43
CA GLN A 171 -1.88 2.31 -19.62
C GLN A 171 -1.02 1.08 -19.95
N ARG A 172 -0.95 0.09 -19.05
CA ARG A 172 -0.07 -1.08 -19.14
C ARG A 172 1.39 -0.69 -19.43
N SER A 173 1.86 0.36 -18.75
CA SER A 173 3.19 0.94 -18.88
C SER A 173 3.70 1.47 -17.55
N THR A 174 4.99 1.42 -17.30
CA THR A 174 5.64 2.02 -16.12
C THR A 174 6.05 3.47 -16.36
N GLU A 175 5.91 3.99 -17.56
CA GLU A 175 6.30 5.36 -17.92
C GLU A 175 5.70 6.45 -17.00
N PRO A 176 4.44 6.37 -16.54
CA PRO A 176 3.94 7.31 -15.54
C PRO A 176 4.76 7.33 -14.24
N LEU A 177 5.20 6.16 -13.74
CA LEU A 177 6.06 6.08 -12.55
C LEU A 177 7.42 6.75 -12.78
N ASP A 178 8.01 6.58 -13.97
CA ASP A 178 9.32 7.17 -14.30
C ASP A 178 9.24 8.69 -14.31
N ARG A 179 8.22 9.27 -14.98
CA ARG A 179 7.99 10.72 -15.00
C ARG A 179 7.69 11.30 -13.61
N THR A 180 6.92 10.59 -12.81
CA THR A 180 6.59 11.00 -11.44
C THR A 180 7.85 10.98 -10.57
N ALA A 181 8.69 9.96 -10.71
CA ALA A 181 9.95 9.84 -9.97
C ALA A 181 10.86 11.06 -10.18
N GLU A 182 11.08 11.47 -11.43
CA GLU A 182 11.92 12.62 -11.79
C GLU A 182 11.45 13.91 -11.10
N GLN A 183 10.15 14.17 -11.10
CA GLN A 183 9.58 15.38 -10.49
C GLN A 183 9.64 15.34 -8.95
N LEU A 184 9.32 14.21 -8.34
CA LEU A 184 9.36 14.07 -6.88
C LEU A 184 10.80 14.11 -6.36
N GLU A 185 11.79 13.56 -7.08
CA GLU A 185 13.21 13.68 -6.72
C GLU A 185 13.68 15.13 -6.75
N ALA A 186 13.28 15.89 -7.78
CA ALA A 186 13.60 17.32 -7.88
C ALA A 186 12.99 18.13 -6.72
N LEU A 187 11.75 17.84 -6.34
CA LEU A 187 11.07 18.49 -5.21
C LEU A 187 11.77 18.17 -3.88
N ILE A 188 12.13 16.91 -3.62
CA ILE A 188 12.88 16.50 -2.42
C ILE A 188 14.23 17.24 -2.38
N ALA A 189 14.98 17.23 -3.48
CA ALA A 189 16.26 17.91 -3.55
C ALA A 189 16.14 19.42 -3.34
N GLY A 190 15.04 20.05 -3.75
CA GLY A 190 14.75 21.46 -3.48
C GLY A 190 14.43 21.73 -2.01
N ALA A 191 13.69 20.84 -1.36
CA ALA A 191 13.27 20.99 0.03
C ALA A 191 14.38 20.70 1.06
N THR A 192 15.38 19.89 0.69
CA THR A 192 16.45 19.43 1.61
C THR A 192 17.81 20.11 1.37
N ARG A 193 17.85 21.19 0.57
CA ARG A 193 19.07 21.98 0.25
C ARG A 193 19.26 23.21 1.14
N ASN A 194 19.07 23.12 2.43
CA ASN A 194 19.41 24.20 3.34
C ASN A 194 20.65 23.87 4.17
#